data_eb73f78b1ef374094a71a4802de8685c
#
_entry.id   eb73f78b1ef374094a71a4802de8685c
#
_cell.length_a   1.000
_cell.length_b   1.000
_cell.length_c   1.000
_cell.angle_alpha   90.00
_cell.angle_beta   90.00
_cell.angle_gamma   90.00
#
_symmetry.space_group_name_H-M   'P 1'
#
loop_
_entity.id
_entity.type
_entity.pdbx_description
1 polymer ?
#
loop_
_entity_poly.entity_id
_entity_poly.type
_entity_poly.pdbx_seq_one_letter_code
_entity_poly.pdbx_strand_id
1 'polypeptide(L)'
;MKGRLFIAVSLLASSVSCAFAVDLPATVAPPSIQAGSWVLMDYTTGQVLTAGNEHQQRNPASLTKLMTGYVVDRAIDSHRITFDDIVTVGKDAWAKGNPVFDGSSLMFLKPGDRVSVRDLSRGLIVDSGNDACVALADYVAGGQPALMNQYVEKLHLRDTHFETVHGLDAPGQHSSAYDLAVLSRAIIHGEPDVYHMYSQKSLTWNGITQQNRNGLLWDKTMNVDGLKTGHTSGAGFNLIASAVDGQRRLIAVVMGADSPKGREQQAAKLLHWGQQNFDTVQVLQKGQNVGTERIWYGDKEQIKLGTDQDFWLALPKAEVSRIKAKYVLDKKDLEAPIAANQRVGEISLYDGDKVVGHYPLVTLESINKGGVFSRMSDYLHHEL
;
A
#
# COMPACT_ATOMS: atom_id res chain seq x y z
N MET A 1 34.17 -10.50 -42.14
CA MET A 1 33.73 -11.21 -40.92
C MET A 1 33.00 -10.19 -40.04
N LYS A 2 31.64 -10.23 -40.02
CA LYS A 2 30.83 -9.31 -39.24
C LYS A 2 30.36 -10.05 -37.98
N GLY A 3 30.90 -9.67 -36.81
CA GLY A 3 30.48 -10.20 -35.54
C GLY A 3 29.10 -9.64 -35.14
N ARG A 4 28.12 -10.51 -34.93
CA ARG A 4 26.81 -10.16 -34.35
C ARG A 4 26.90 -10.20 -32.83
N LEU A 5 26.74 -9.03 -32.22
CA LEU A 5 26.61 -8.88 -30.77
C LEU A 5 25.17 -9.29 -30.38
N PHE A 6 25.01 -10.38 -29.64
CA PHE A 6 23.75 -10.75 -29.04
C PHE A 6 23.63 -10.04 -27.68
N ILE A 7 22.72 -9.08 -27.60
CA ILE A 7 22.32 -8.48 -26.32
C ILE A 7 21.24 -9.39 -25.73
N ALA A 8 21.61 -10.09 -24.65
CA ALA A 8 20.64 -10.83 -23.84
C ALA A 8 19.87 -9.84 -22.96
N VAL A 9 18.62 -9.61 -23.29
CA VAL A 9 17.68 -8.86 -22.46
C VAL A 9 17.17 -9.85 -21.39
N SER A 10 17.67 -9.70 -20.16
CA SER A 10 17.13 -10.41 -18.99
C SER A 10 15.79 -9.76 -18.61
N LEU A 11 14.68 -10.40 -18.96
CA LEU A 11 13.39 -10.09 -18.38
C LEU A 11 13.41 -10.52 -16.90
N LEU A 12 13.55 -9.56 -16.01
CA LEU A 12 13.18 -9.73 -14.61
C LEU A 12 11.65 -9.81 -14.55
N ALA A 13 11.13 -11.03 -14.50
CA ALA A 13 9.74 -11.28 -14.14
C ALA A 13 9.59 -10.98 -12.64
N SER A 14 9.11 -9.77 -12.32
CA SER A 14 8.65 -9.44 -10.98
C SER A 14 7.40 -10.29 -10.72
N SER A 15 7.57 -11.37 -9.98
CA SER A 15 6.45 -12.14 -9.46
C SER A 15 5.71 -11.29 -8.43
N VAL A 16 4.64 -10.64 -8.87
CA VAL A 16 3.64 -10.05 -7.98
C VAL A 16 3.03 -11.21 -7.20
N SER A 17 3.42 -11.36 -5.94
CA SER A 17 2.73 -12.25 -5.01
C SER A 17 1.33 -11.70 -4.83
N CYS A 18 0.34 -12.28 -5.52
CA CYS A 18 -1.07 -12.06 -5.21
C CYS A 18 -1.29 -12.61 -3.80
N ALA A 19 -1.32 -11.73 -2.81
CA ALA A 19 -1.91 -12.04 -1.52
C ALA A 19 -3.40 -12.27 -1.79
N PHE A 20 -3.82 -13.52 -1.81
CA PHE A 20 -5.23 -13.86 -1.82
C PHE A 20 -5.81 -13.30 -0.51
N ALA A 21 -6.85 -12.46 -0.63
CA ALA A 21 -7.64 -12.07 0.51
C ALA A 21 -8.25 -13.36 1.09
N VAL A 22 -7.68 -13.83 2.20
CA VAL A 22 -8.26 -14.93 2.95
C VAL A 22 -9.38 -14.31 3.76
N ASP A 23 -10.63 -14.76 3.55
CA ASP A 23 -11.74 -14.44 4.44
C ASP A 23 -11.38 -14.96 5.83
N LEU A 24 -10.87 -14.05 6.67
CA LEU A 24 -10.66 -14.35 8.08
C LEU A 24 -12.03 -14.66 8.71
N PRO A 25 -12.16 -15.73 9.50
CA PRO A 25 -13.41 -15.95 10.22
C PRO A 25 -13.65 -14.76 11.13
N ALA A 26 -14.87 -14.25 11.13
CA ALA A 26 -15.31 -13.18 12.02
C ALA A 26 -15.40 -13.70 13.47
N THR A 27 -14.25 -14.06 14.06
CA THR A 27 -14.17 -14.45 15.48
C THR A 27 -14.31 -13.22 16.39
N VAL A 28 -14.12 -12.02 15.82
CA VAL A 28 -14.27 -10.74 16.50
C VAL A 28 -15.33 -9.92 15.77
N ALA A 29 -16.41 -9.57 16.49
CA ALA A 29 -17.47 -8.75 15.92
C ALA A 29 -16.94 -7.38 15.45
N PRO A 30 -17.20 -6.97 14.20
CA PRO A 30 -16.74 -5.69 13.69
C PRO A 30 -17.47 -4.53 14.40
N PRO A 31 -16.86 -3.36 14.51
CA PRO A 31 -17.50 -2.20 15.11
C PRO A 31 -18.61 -1.68 14.19
N SER A 32 -19.69 -1.16 14.79
CA SER A 32 -20.72 -0.44 14.03
C SER A 32 -20.17 0.92 13.59
N ILE A 33 -20.09 1.17 12.29
CA ILE A 33 -19.56 2.40 11.69
C ILE A 33 -20.69 3.18 11.03
N GLN A 34 -20.77 4.47 11.34
CA GLN A 34 -21.74 5.40 10.76
C GLN A 34 -21.08 6.24 9.68
N ALA A 35 -20.98 5.66 8.48
CA ALA A 35 -20.46 6.29 7.27
C ALA A 35 -21.01 5.58 6.04
N GLY A 36 -20.90 6.22 4.89
CA GLY A 36 -21.34 5.64 3.62
C GLY A 36 -20.54 4.43 3.17
N SER A 37 -19.21 4.47 3.35
CA SER A 37 -18.30 3.33 3.13
C SER A 37 -17.06 3.46 4.00
N TRP A 38 -16.43 2.33 4.33
CA TRP A 38 -15.21 2.31 5.14
C TRP A 38 -14.37 1.05 4.91
N VAL A 39 -13.08 1.16 5.24
CA VAL A 39 -12.12 0.04 5.27
C VAL A 39 -11.16 0.24 6.44
N LEU A 40 -10.82 -0.84 7.13
CA LEU A 40 -9.64 -0.94 7.98
C LEU A 40 -8.67 -1.95 7.36
N MET A 41 -7.48 -1.51 7.00
CA MET A 41 -6.45 -2.32 6.35
C MET A 41 -5.19 -2.41 7.23
N ASP A 42 -4.62 -3.61 7.33
CA ASP A 42 -3.27 -3.78 7.85
C ASP A 42 -2.25 -3.34 6.79
N TYR A 43 -1.37 -2.43 7.16
CA TYR A 43 -0.38 -1.86 6.23
C TYR A 43 0.61 -2.91 5.72
N THR A 44 1.14 -3.76 6.60
CA THR A 44 2.20 -4.72 6.26
C THR A 44 1.69 -5.77 5.27
N THR A 45 0.54 -6.34 5.54
CA THR A 45 -0.02 -7.43 4.74
C THR A 45 -0.92 -6.97 3.60
N GLY A 46 -1.51 -5.78 3.71
CA GLY A 46 -2.58 -5.32 2.82
C GLY A 46 -3.93 -6.00 3.08
N GLN A 47 -4.05 -6.83 4.13
CA GLN A 47 -5.31 -7.49 4.47
C GLN A 47 -6.33 -6.47 4.97
N VAL A 48 -7.57 -6.62 4.52
CA VAL A 48 -8.73 -5.90 5.04
C VAL A 48 -9.21 -6.62 6.30
N LEU A 49 -9.18 -5.93 7.44
CA LEU A 49 -9.60 -6.48 8.73
C LEU A 49 -11.11 -6.34 8.95
N THR A 50 -11.70 -5.26 8.49
CA THR A 50 -13.14 -5.03 8.41
C THR A 50 -13.45 -3.97 7.36
N ALA A 51 -14.61 -4.05 6.75
CA ALA A 51 -15.05 -3.13 5.72
C ALA A 51 -16.57 -3.03 5.67
N GLY A 52 -17.06 -1.98 5.00
CA GLY A 52 -18.47 -1.82 4.66
C GLY A 52 -18.61 -0.96 3.43
N ASN A 53 -19.29 -1.49 2.41
CA ASN A 53 -19.45 -0.87 1.10
C ASN A 53 -18.11 -0.40 0.49
N GLU A 54 -17.02 -1.13 0.73
CA GLU A 54 -15.65 -0.74 0.45
C GLU A 54 -15.35 -0.49 -1.03
N HIS A 55 -16.09 -1.15 -1.92
CA HIS A 55 -16.01 -0.98 -3.38
C HIS A 55 -17.04 -0.01 -3.95
N GLN A 56 -17.87 0.61 -3.08
CA GLN A 56 -18.84 1.60 -3.53
C GLN A 56 -18.11 2.83 -4.07
N GLN A 57 -18.34 3.17 -5.33
CA GLN A 57 -17.87 4.40 -5.95
C GLN A 57 -18.51 5.61 -5.29
N ARG A 58 -17.70 6.51 -4.76
CA ARG A 58 -18.09 7.74 -4.09
C ARG A 58 -17.21 8.90 -4.51
N ASN A 59 -17.69 10.12 -4.33
CA ASN A 59 -16.84 11.29 -4.55
C ASN A 59 -15.73 11.35 -3.49
N PRO A 60 -14.44 11.32 -3.88
CA PRO A 60 -13.32 11.38 -2.95
C PRO A 60 -13.10 12.77 -2.33
N ALA A 61 -13.65 13.83 -2.92
CA ALA A 61 -13.32 15.20 -2.55
C ALA A 61 -11.78 15.40 -2.52
N SER A 62 -11.24 16.14 -1.54
CA SER A 62 -9.80 16.37 -1.43
C SER A 62 -8.94 15.14 -1.10
N LEU A 63 -9.51 13.94 -0.95
CA LEU A 63 -8.72 12.71 -0.94
C LEU A 63 -8.08 12.45 -2.32
N THR A 64 -8.61 13.04 -3.39
CA THR A 64 -7.98 13.09 -4.74
C THR A 64 -6.52 13.57 -4.69
N LYS A 65 -6.22 14.53 -3.80
CA LYS A 65 -4.87 15.07 -3.62
C LYS A 65 -3.83 14.05 -3.17
N LEU A 66 -4.27 12.92 -2.61
CA LEU A 66 -3.36 11.80 -2.34
C LEU A 66 -2.74 11.26 -3.63
N MET A 67 -3.53 11.13 -4.71
CA MET A 67 -2.99 10.71 -6.00
C MET A 67 -2.11 11.79 -6.63
N THR A 68 -2.49 13.06 -6.54
CA THR A 68 -1.62 14.17 -7.01
C THR A 68 -0.29 14.18 -6.25
N GLY A 69 -0.34 14.04 -4.92
CA GLY A 69 0.85 13.90 -4.08
C GLY A 69 1.69 12.67 -4.43
N TYR A 70 1.05 11.54 -4.73
CA TYR A 70 1.74 10.33 -5.16
C TYR A 70 2.45 10.50 -6.51
N VAL A 71 1.85 11.22 -7.47
CA VAL A 71 2.50 11.59 -8.74
C VAL A 71 3.75 12.43 -8.50
N VAL A 72 3.69 13.40 -7.59
CA VAL A 72 4.84 14.24 -7.19
C VAL A 72 5.92 13.39 -6.53
N ASP A 73 5.54 12.52 -5.60
CA ASP A 73 6.41 11.58 -4.91
C ASP A 73 7.18 10.67 -5.91
N ARG A 74 6.48 10.08 -6.88
CA ARG A 74 7.10 9.28 -7.95
C ARG A 74 8.03 10.09 -8.86
N ALA A 75 7.76 11.38 -9.05
CA ALA A 75 8.65 12.26 -9.79
C ALA A 75 9.94 12.58 -9.01
N ILE A 76 9.85 12.71 -7.69
CA ILE A 76 11.01 12.89 -6.79
C ILE A 76 11.85 11.60 -6.73
N ASP A 77 11.24 10.45 -6.47
CA ASP A 77 11.87 9.14 -6.42
C ASP A 77 12.65 8.80 -7.71
N SER A 78 12.06 9.14 -8.86
CA SER A 78 12.72 8.97 -10.17
C SER A 78 13.72 10.08 -10.53
N HIS A 79 14.02 10.99 -9.61
CA HIS A 79 14.95 12.13 -9.81
C HIS A 79 14.58 13.06 -10.98
N ARG A 80 13.31 13.09 -11.39
CA ARG A 80 12.82 14.04 -12.41
C ARG A 80 12.66 15.44 -11.86
N ILE A 81 12.35 15.56 -10.58
CA ILE A 81 12.27 16.79 -9.83
C ILE A 81 12.90 16.59 -8.45
N THR A 82 13.17 17.68 -7.75
CA THR A 82 13.66 17.67 -6.36
C THR A 82 12.75 18.52 -5.46
N PHE A 83 12.85 18.34 -4.16
CA PHE A 83 12.14 19.19 -3.18
C PHE A 83 12.52 20.67 -3.27
N ASP A 84 13.74 20.96 -3.71
CA ASP A 84 14.29 22.32 -3.74
C ASP A 84 14.05 23.04 -5.09
N ASP A 85 13.46 22.34 -6.07
CA ASP A 85 13.06 22.94 -7.33
C ASP A 85 12.03 24.06 -7.07
N ILE A 86 12.20 25.17 -7.77
CA ILE A 86 11.34 26.34 -7.62
C ILE A 86 10.30 26.36 -8.73
N VAL A 87 9.05 26.26 -8.32
CA VAL A 87 7.88 26.36 -9.19
C VAL A 87 7.42 27.81 -9.24
N THR A 88 7.22 28.36 -10.45
CA THR A 88 6.58 29.65 -10.64
C THR A 88 5.08 29.44 -10.78
N VAL A 89 4.29 29.98 -9.87
CA VAL A 89 2.84 29.81 -9.82
C VAL A 89 2.17 30.45 -11.03
N GLY A 90 1.39 29.67 -11.77
CA GLY A 90 0.62 30.12 -12.92
C GLY A 90 -0.69 30.83 -12.54
N LYS A 91 -1.38 31.40 -13.54
CA LYS A 91 -2.68 32.04 -13.35
C LYS A 91 -3.81 31.07 -13.03
N ASP A 92 -3.73 29.87 -13.52
CA ASP A 92 -4.68 28.78 -13.31
C ASP A 92 -4.72 28.27 -11.87
N ALA A 93 -3.59 28.36 -11.15
CA ALA A 93 -3.51 28.11 -9.72
C ALA A 93 -4.02 29.28 -8.85
N TRP A 94 -4.38 30.42 -9.45
CA TRP A 94 -4.80 31.59 -8.71
C TRP A 94 -6.29 31.60 -8.38
N ALA A 95 -6.61 31.41 -7.10
CA ALA A 95 -7.99 31.28 -6.65
C ALA A 95 -8.84 32.54 -6.87
N LYS A 96 -8.29 33.75 -6.66
CA LYS A 96 -9.03 35.00 -6.82
C LYS A 96 -9.51 35.27 -8.26
N GLY A 97 -8.86 34.67 -9.24
CA GLY A 97 -9.24 34.73 -10.67
C GLY A 97 -10.04 33.56 -11.17
N ASN A 98 -10.34 32.56 -10.31
CA ASN A 98 -10.98 31.31 -10.70
C ASN A 98 -12.14 30.96 -9.75
N PRO A 99 -13.39 31.18 -10.17
CA PRO A 99 -14.57 30.91 -9.33
C PRO A 99 -14.71 29.46 -8.88
N VAL A 100 -14.05 28.50 -9.56
CA VAL A 100 -14.03 27.08 -9.17
C VAL A 100 -13.46 26.89 -7.77
N PHE A 101 -12.58 27.81 -7.32
CA PHE A 101 -11.96 27.76 -6.00
C PHE A 101 -12.72 28.54 -4.92
N ASP A 102 -13.85 29.17 -5.24
CA ASP A 102 -14.60 29.96 -4.27
C ASP A 102 -15.05 29.09 -3.07
N GLY A 103 -14.72 29.56 -1.86
CA GLY A 103 -14.99 28.84 -0.62
C GLY A 103 -14.17 27.55 -0.39
N SER A 104 -13.21 27.26 -1.26
CA SER A 104 -12.38 26.07 -1.15
C SER A 104 -11.10 26.29 -0.33
N SER A 105 -10.36 25.22 -0.08
CA SER A 105 -9.11 25.25 0.70
C SER A 105 -7.95 25.77 -0.14
N LEU A 106 -7.18 26.72 0.37
CA LEU A 106 -6.11 27.41 -0.35
C LEU A 106 -4.86 27.58 0.53
N MET A 107 -3.70 27.59 -0.10
CA MET A 107 -2.42 28.05 0.44
C MET A 107 -2.27 29.58 0.26
N PHE A 108 -3.18 30.24 -0.49
CA PHE A 108 -3.21 31.66 -0.83
C PHE A 108 -2.07 32.10 -1.75
N LEU A 109 -1.77 31.31 -2.75
CA LEU A 109 -0.79 31.57 -3.79
C LEU A 109 -1.27 32.65 -4.76
N LYS A 110 -0.29 33.37 -5.37
CA LYS A 110 -0.52 34.41 -6.40
C LYS A 110 0.30 34.07 -7.65
N PRO A 111 -0.16 34.47 -8.84
CA PRO A 111 0.62 34.34 -10.06
C PRO A 111 1.99 35.00 -9.93
N GLY A 112 3.03 34.28 -10.31
CA GLY A 112 4.42 34.74 -10.23
C GLY A 112 5.10 34.43 -8.88
N ASP A 113 4.40 33.93 -7.87
CA ASP A 113 5.04 33.43 -6.64
C ASP A 113 6.04 32.34 -7.02
N ARG A 114 7.20 32.38 -6.38
CA ARG A 114 8.26 31.38 -6.54
C ARG A 114 8.29 30.49 -5.29
N VAL A 115 7.83 29.25 -5.41
CA VAL A 115 7.60 28.36 -4.27
C VAL A 115 8.33 27.04 -4.51
N SER A 116 8.98 26.50 -3.49
CA SER A 116 9.64 25.21 -3.60
C SER A 116 8.62 24.08 -3.74
N VAL A 117 8.99 22.98 -4.43
CA VAL A 117 8.20 21.76 -4.48
C VAL A 117 7.86 21.27 -3.07
N ARG A 118 8.80 21.41 -2.12
CA ARG A 118 8.62 21.09 -0.69
C ARG A 118 7.47 21.88 -0.08
N ASP A 119 7.45 23.19 -0.23
CA ASP A 119 6.42 24.04 0.39
C ASP A 119 5.06 23.87 -0.30
N LEU A 120 5.04 23.68 -1.62
CA LEU A 120 3.80 23.35 -2.34
C LEU A 120 3.24 21.99 -1.88
N SER A 121 4.11 20.97 -1.68
CA SER A 121 3.68 19.68 -1.15
C SER A 121 3.09 19.80 0.27
N ARG A 122 3.70 20.61 1.12
CA ARG A 122 3.14 20.92 2.45
C ARG A 122 1.80 21.66 2.35
N GLY A 123 1.67 22.61 1.44
CA GLY A 123 0.40 23.32 1.17
C GLY A 123 -0.70 22.38 0.67
N LEU A 124 -0.38 21.46 -0.24
CA LEU A 124 -1.30 20.42 -0.70
C LEU A 124 -1.76 19.50 0.46
N ILE A 125 -0.83 19.10 1.32
CA ILE A 125 -1.07 18.11 2.39
C ILE A 125 -1.77 18.77 3.59
N VAL A 126 -1.16 19.80 4.17
CA VAL A 126 -1.58 20.39 5.46
C VAL A 126 -2.78 21.32 5.26
N ASP A 127 -2.67 22.27 4.33
CA ASP A 127 -3.73 23.25 4.06
C ASP A 127 -4.83 22.66 3.17
N SER A 128 -4.56 21.53 2.54
CA SER A 128 -5.42 20.99 1.48
C SER A 128 -5.59 21.98 0.31
N GLY A 129 -4.56 22.81 0.05
CA GLY A 129 -4.58 23.92 -0.91
C GLY A 129 -4.83 23.47 -2.34
N ASN A 130 -5.93 23.90 -2.93
CA ASN A 130 -6.25 23.63 -4.34
C ASN A 130 -5.26 24.32 -5.27
N ASP A 131 -4.86 25.55 -4.93
CA ASP A 131 -3.84 26.34 -5.62
C ASP A 131 -2.47 25.64 -5.61
N ALA A 132 -2.00 25.16 -4.46
CA ALA A 132 -0.77 24.39 -4.36
C ALA A 132 -0.85 23.08 -5.17
N CYS A 133 -2.02 22.43 -5.16
CA CYS A 133 -2.27 21.21 -5.93
C CYS A 133 -2.15 21.44 -7.43
N VAL A 134 -2.77 22.51 -7.96
CA VAL A 134 -2.70 22.88 -9.38
C VAL A 134 -1.26 23.25 -9.76
N ALA A 135 -0.58 24.09 -8.96
CA ALA A 135 0.80 24.47 -9.24
C ALA A 135 1.76 23.28 -9.32
N LEU A 136 1.60 22.28 -8.45
CA LEU A 136 2.38 21.03 -8.50
C LEU A 136 2.01 20.17 -9.72
N ALA A 137 0.72 20.02 -9.99
CA ALA A 137 0.25 19.22 -11.13
C ALA A 137 0.71 19.80 -12.46
N ASP A 138 0.69 21.13 -12.61
CA ASP A 138 1.22 21.83 -13.79
C ASP A 138 2.72 21.57 -13.95
N TYR A 139 3.47 21.69 -12.86
CA TYR A 139 4.91 21.50 -12.90
C TYR A 139 5.31 20.08 -13.27
N VAL A 140 4.61 19.07 -12.74
CA VAL A 140 4.99 17.65 -12.90
C VAL A 140 4.34 17.02 -14.12
N ALA A 141 3.11 17.41 -14.47
CA ALA A 141 2.27 16.70 -15.44
C ALA A 141 1.49 17.62 -16.40
N GLY A 142 1.78 18.91 -16.45
CA GLY A 142 1.06 19.87 -17.32
C GLY A 142 -0.40 20.07 -16.91
N GLY A 143 -0.71 19.91 -15.61
CA GLY A 143 -2.06 20.15 -15.05
C GLY A 143 -3.12 19.10 -15.38
N GLN A 144 -2.80 18.07 -16.13
CA GLN A 144 -3.76 17.08 -16.61
C GLN A 144 -3.87 15.88 -15.64
N PRO A 145 -5.09 15.36 -15.36
CA PRO A 145 -5.28 14.16 -14.52
C PRO A 145 -4.87 12.85 -15.22
N ALA A 146 -4.46 12.91 -16.50
CA ALA A 146 -4.08 11.72 -17.27
C ALA A 146 -2.98 10.90 -16.60
N LEU A 147 -1.96 11.55 -16.02
CA LEU A 147 -0.89 10.84 -15.29
C LEU A 147 -1.41 10.19 -14.00
N MET A 148 -2.37 10.82 -13.31
CA MET A 148 -3.02 10.22 -12.15
C MET A 148 -3.73 8.92 -12.54
N ASN A 149 -4.48 8.93 -13.65
CA ASN A 149 -5.21 7.74 -14.12
C ASN A 149 -4.26 6.63 -14.64
N GLN A 150 -3.07 6.94 -15.11
CA GLN A 150 -2.04 5.93 -15.37
C GLN A 150 -1.59 5.22 -14.08
N TYR A 151 -1.50 5.93 -12.95
CA TYR A 151 -1.21 5.31 -11.65
C TYR A 151 -2.41 4.55 -11.09
N VAL A 152 -3.65 4.96 -11.38
CA VAL A 152 -4.85 4.17 -11.10
C VAL A 152 -4.72 2.76 -11.70
N GLU A 153 -4.32 2.67 -12.96
CA GLU A 153 -4.09 1.38 -13.65
C GLU A 153 -2.92 0.60 -13.03
N LYS A 154 -1.78 1.26 -12.79
CA LYS A 154 -0.57 0.62 -12.21
C LYS A 154 -0.80 0.07 -10.80
N LEU A 155 -1.60 0.74 -10.00
CA LEU A 155 -1.96 0.33 -8.64
C LEU A 155 -3.20 -0.58 -8.60
N HIS A 156 -3.79 -0.88 -9.75
CA HIS A 156 -5.01 -1.70 -9.90
C HIS A 156 -6.21 -1.16 -9.10
N LEU A 157 -6.39 0.17 -9.08
CA LEU A 157 -7.50 0.83 -8.41
C LEU A 157 -8.76 0.76 -9.30
N ARG A 158 -9.53 -0.31 -9.14
CA ARG A 158 -10.60 -0.69 -10.07
C ARG A 158 -11.85 0.19 -9.99
N ASP A 159 -12.03 0.87 -8.87
CA ASP A 159 -13.20 1.70 -8.56
C ASP A 159 -12.84 3.19 -8.57
N THR A 160 -11.75 3.58 -9.26
CA THR A 160 -11.21 4.94 -9.19
C THR A 160 -11.01 5.54 -10.56
N HIS A 161 -11.47 6.80 -10.72
CA HIS A 161 -11.16 7.64 -11.85
C HIS A 161 -11.09 9.11 -11.42
N PHE A 162 -10.08 9.84 -11.88
CA PHE A 162 -9.88 11.25 -11.57
C PHE A 162 -10.11 12.12 -12.80
N GLU A 163 -10.96 13.14 -12.63
CA GLU A 163 -11.23 14.20 -13.61
C GLU A 163 -10.52 15.50 -13.25
N THR A 164 -10.20 15.69 -11.97
CA THR A 164 -9.51 16.88 -11.47
C THR A 164 -8.30 16.47 -10.62
N VAL A 165 -7.30 17.35 -10.55
CA VAL A 165 -6.11 17.14 -9.70
C VAL A 165 -6.37 17.46 -8.22
N HIS A 166 -7.42 18.21 -7.90
CA HIS A 166 -7.69 18.75 -6.57
C HIS A 166 -8.89 18.11 -5.84
N GLY A 167 -9.82 17.50 -6.57
CA GLY A 167 -10.95 16.78 -5.99
C GLY A 167 -12.22 17.62 -5.76
N LEU A 168 -12.35 18.80 -6.36
CA LEU A 168 -13.64 19.46 -6.46
C LEU A 168 -14.58 18.63 -7.33
N ASP A 169 -15.89 18.72 -7.07
CA ASP A 169 -16.89 17.90 -7.72
C ASP A 169 -16.83 18.03 -9.24
N ALA A 170 -16.70 16.91 -9.94
CA ALA A 170 -16.68 16.83 -11.38
C ALA A 170 -17.40 15.54 -11.84
N PRO A 171 -18.20 15.61 -12.93
CA PRO A 171 -18.83 14.42 -13.48
C PRO A 171 -17.79 13.35 -13.85
N GLY A 172 -18.03 12.10 -13.43
CA GLY A 172 -17.12 10.99 -13.71
C GLY A 172 -16.05 10.75 -12.63
N GLN A 173 -15.74 11.74 -11.78
CA GLN A 173 -14.75 11.59 -10.72
C GLN A 173 -15.29 10.72 -9.57
N HIS A 174 -14.59 9.64 -9.28
CA HIS A 174 -14.96 8.72 -8.20
C HIS A 174 -13.75 7.94 -7.66
N SER A 175 -13.91 7.38 -6.47
CA SER A 175 -13.02 6.41 -5.87
C SER A 175 -13.80 5.53 -4.88
N SER A 176 -13.15 4.53 -4.31
CA SER A 176 -13.72 3.67 -3.26
C SER A 176 -12.86 3.68 -2.00
N ALA A 177 -13.43 3.26 -0.88
CA ALA A 177 -12.69 3.16 0.37
C ALA A 177 -11.53 2.15 0.26
N TYR A 178 -11.73 1.05 -0.47
CA TYR A 178 -10.71 0.05 -0.73
C TYR A 178 -9.56 0.62 -1.56
N ASP A 179 -9.85 1.25 -2.69
CA ASP A 179 -8.82 1.82 -3.57
C ASP A 179 -8.01 2.91 -2.87
N LEU A 180 -8.68 3.75 -2.06
CA LEU A 180 -8.01 4.76 -1.24
C LEU A 180 -7.12 4.17 -0.15
N ALA A 181 -7.47 3.02 0.42
CA ALA A 181 -6.59 2.29 1.33
C ALA A 181 -5.35 1.73 0.61
N VAL A 182 -5.51 1.18 -0.59
CA VAL A 182 -4.40 0.72 -1.43
C VAL A 182 -3.47 1.88 -1.81
N LEU A 183 -4.02 3.01 -2.26
CA LEU A 183 -3.26 4.22 -2.56
C LEU A 183 -2.51 4.73 -1.32
N SER A 184 -3.17 4.76 -0.17
CA SER A 184 -2.54 5.18 1.10
C SER A 184 -1.38 4.29 1.48
N ARG A 185 -1.52 2.97 1.30
CA ARG A 185 -0.44 2.00 1.52
C ARG A 185 0.76 2.27 0.61
N ALA A 186 0.52 2.59 -0.67
CA ALA A 186 1.56 2.94 -1.62
C ALA A 186 2.29 4.25 -1.24
N ILE A 187 1.56 5.27 -0.76
CA ILE A 187 2.13 6.53 -0.28
C ILE A 187 3.02 6.31 0.95
N ILE A 188 2.55 5.52 1.92
CA ILE A 188 3.31 5.22 3.15
C ILE A 188 4.60 4.44 2.82
N HIS A 189 4.57 3.62 1.78
CA HIS A 189 5.74 2.86 1.30
C HIS A 189 6.71 3.70 0.45
N GLY A 190 6.28 4.88 0.01
CA GLY A 190 7.06 5.80 -0.82
C GLY A 190 8.15 6.54 -0.06
N GLU A 191 8.44 7.77 -0.49
CA GLU A 191 9.48 8.60 0.09
C GLU A 191 9.16 9.02 1.54
N PRO A 192 10.00 8.66 2.52
CA PRO A 192 9.74 8.95 3.94
C PRO A 192 9.58 10.44 4.22
N ASP A 193 10.32 11.31 3.53
CA ASP A 193 10.25 12.76 3.70
C ASP A 193 8.90 13.32 3.23
N VAL A 194 8.30 12.74 2.17
CA VAL A 194 6.94 13.08 1.73
C VAL A 194 5.93 12.62 2.76
N TYR A 195 6.03 11.35 3.19
CA TYR A 195 5.09 10.80 4.16
C TYR A 195 5.11 11.55 5.50
N HIS A 196 6.28 11.97 5.96
CA HIS A 196 6.42 12.75 7.19
C HIS A 196 5.64 14.08 7.17
N MET A 197 5.41 14.66 5.98
CA MET A 197 4.61 15.89 5.86
C MET A 197 3.14 15.69 6.29
N TYR A 198 2.60 14.46 6.17
CA TYR A 198 1.21 14.17 6.57
C TYR A 198 0.98 14.25 8.09
N SER A 199 2.02 14.12 8.90
CA SER A 199 1.97 14.30 10.35
C SER A 199 2.09 15.75 10.81
N GLN A 200 2.38 16.69 9.91
CA GLN A 200 2.53 18.10 10.26
C GLN A 200 1.19 18.71 10.69
N LYS A 201 1.18 19.31 11.86
CA LYS A 201 -0.02 19.87 12.49
C LYS A 201 -0.43 21.23 11.94
N SER A 202 0.51 21.99 11.40
CA SER A 202 0.26 23.30 10.82
C SER A 202 1.29 23.67 9.77
N LEU A 203 0.92 24.62 8.91
CA LEU A 203 1.78 25.27 7.94
C LEU A 203 1.58 26.78 8.05
N THR A 204 2.68 27.52 8.05
CA THR A 204 2.66 29.00 7.92
C THR A 204 3.23 29.36 6.55
N TRP A 205 2.41 30.04 5.74
CA TRP A 205 2.81 30.58 4.44
C TRP A 205 2.41 32.06 4.35
N ASN A 206 3.35 32.91 3.95
CA ASN A 206 3.14 34.38 3.85
C ASN A 206 2.47 34.99 5.10
N GLY A 207 2.86 34.56 6.30
CA GLY A 207 2.30 35.04 7.56
C GLY A 207 0.93 34.46 7.92
N ILE A 208 0.35 33.61 7.09
CA ILE A 208 -0.93 32.93 7.37
C ILE A 208 -0.62 31.50 7.87
N THR A 209 -1.05 31.22 9.11
CA THR A 209 -0.93 29.89 9.70
C THR A 209 -2.25 29.16 9.58
N GLN A 210 -2.21 27.96 8.97
CA GLN A 210 -3.35 27.05 8.88
C GLN A 210 -3.03 25.74 9.59
N GLN A 211 -4.06 25.13 10.19
CA GLN A 211 -3.92 23.84 10.86
C GLN A 211 -4.34 22.70 9.93
N ASN A 212 -3.67 21.57 10.07
CA ASN A 212 -4.10 20.32 9.44
C ASN A 212 -5.52 19.98 9.90
N ARG A 213 -6.37 19.56 8.96
CA ARG A 213 -7.79 19.26 9.26
C ARG A 213 -8.02 17.85 9.79
N ASN A 214 -6.97 17.02 9.86
CA ASN A 214 -7.02 15.71 10.50
C ASN A 214 -6.89 15.86 12.02
N GLY A 215 -8.00 15.99 12.74
CA GLY A 215 -8.02 16.17 14.19
C GLY A 215 -7.39 15.00 14.97
N LEU A 216 -7.30 13.81 14.38
CA LEU A 216 -6.67 12.66 15.03
C LEU A 216 -5.15 12.82 15.21
N LEU A 217 -4.50 13.77 14.54
CA LEU A 217 -3.09 14.11 14.80
C LEU A 217 -2.87 14.67 16.22
N TRP A 218 -3.92 15.14 16.90
CA TRP A 218 -3.87 15.62 18.28
C TRP A 218 -4.37 14.58 19.30
N ASP A 219 -4.85 13.42 18.83
CA ASP A 219 -5.26 12.36 19.73
C ASP A 219 -4.03 11.77 20.45
N LYS A 220 -4.08 11.77 21.79
CA LYS A 220 -2.98 11.26 22.63
C LYS A 220 -3.13 9.77 22.95
N THR A 221 -4.24 9.17 22.57
CA THR A 221 -4.53 7.74 22.82
C THR A 221 -4.02 6.84 21.70
N MET A 222 -3.69 7.44 20.55
CA MET A 222 -3.18 6.76 19.36
C MET A 222 -2.00 7.52 18.77
N ASN A 223 -1.08 6.80 18.15
CA ASN A 223 0.01 7.41 17.38
C ASN A 223 -0.41 7.57 15.92
N VAL A 224 -1.26 8.55 15.64
CA VAL A 224 -1.72 8.88 14.28
C VAL A 224 -0.71 9.81 13.62
N ASP A 225 -0.23 9.46 12.42
CA ASP A 225 0.79 10.19 11.67
C ASP A 225 0.38 10.55 10.21
N GLY A 226 -0.88 10.38 9.88
CA GLY A 226 -1.44 10.67 8.55
C GLY A 226 -2.95 10.42 8.51
N LEU A 227 -3.61 10.58 7.38
CA LEU A 227 -3.12 11.11 6.10
C LEU A 227 -3.92 12.36 5.71
N LYS A 228 -5.19 12.19 5.28
CA LYS A 228 -5.88 13.26 4.56
C LYS A 228 -7.36 13.30 4.85
N THR A 229 -7.90 14.52 4.85
CA THR A 229 -9.34 14.78 4.91
C THR A 229 -9.87 15.23 3.55
N GLY A 230 -11.15 15.01 3.31
CA GLY A 230 -11.87 15.52 2.15
C GLY A 230 -13.30 15.92 2.54
N HIS A 231 -13.83 16.95 1.89
CA HIS A 231 -15.21 17.37 2.03
C HIS A 231 -15.68 18.14 0.81
N THR A 232 -16.83 17.79 0.30
CA THR A 232 -17.73 18.60 -0.51
C THR A 232 -19.16 18.31 -0.06
N SER A 233 -20.13 19.13 -0.45
CA SER A 233 -21.55 18.86 -0.14
C SER A 233 -22.02 17.52 -0.72
N GLY A 234 -21.49 17.11 -1.87
CA GLY A 234 -21.82 15.84 -2.50
C GLY A 234 -21.11 14.62 -1.89
N ALA A 235 -19.89 14.81 -1.39
CA ALA A 235 -19.07 13.74 -0.82
C ALA A 235 -19.43 13.43 0.65
N GLY A 236 -19.94 14.40 1.40
CA GLY A 236 -19.95 14.34 2.87
C GLY A 236 -18.53 14.52 3.43
N PHE A 237 -18.27 14.01 4.63
CA PHE A 237 -16.99 14.14 5.30
C PHE A 237 -16.18 12.87 5.19
N ASN A 238 -15.01 12.97 4.53
CA ASN A 238 -14.09 11.85 4.29
C ASN A 238 -12.82 12.01 5.13
N LEU A 239 -12.26 10.90 5.61
CA LEU A 239 -10.98 10.86 6.32
C LEU A 239 -10.26 9.55 6.01
N ILE A 240 -8.98 9.66 5.75
CA ILE A 240 -8.03 8.55 5.85
C ILE A 240 -7.11 8.84 7.01
N ALA A 241 -7.04 7.91 7.96
CA ALA A 241 -6.15 7.97 9.10
C ALA A 241 -5.21 6.77 9.12
N SER A 242 -3.95 7.00 9.44
CA SER A 242 -2.95 5.96 9.66
C SER A 242 -2.42 6.06 11.07
N ALA A 243 -2.37 4.94 11.78
CA ALA A 243 -1.87 4.87 13.15
C ALA A 243 -0.84 3.74 13.30
N VAL A 244 0.21 4.03 14.07
CA VAL A 244 1.27 3.09 14.43
C VAL A 244 1.04 2.57 15.86
N ASP A 245 1.15 1.26 16.04
CA ASP A 245 1.09 0.56 17.31
C ASP A 245 2.27 -0.42 17.41
N GLY A 246 3.33 -0.01 18.07
CA GLY A 246 4.61 -0.73 18.06
C GLY A 246 5.22 -0.76 16.65
N GLN A 247 5.38 -1.95 16.10
CA GLN A 247 5.86 -2.14 14.71
C GLN A 247 4.73 -2.28 13.70
N ARG A 248 3.48 -2.31 14.16
CA ARG A 248 2.30 -2.47 13.31
C ARG A 248 1.73 -1.13 12.92
N ARG A 249 1.22 -1.03 11.70
CA ARG A 249 0.49 0.12 11.19
C ARG A 249 -0.86 -0.31 10.64
N LEU A 250 -1.89 0.45 10.96
CA LEU A 250 -3.23 0.30 10.42
C LEU A 250 -3.64 1.54 9.61
N ILE A 251 -4.42 1.34 8.57
CA ILE A 251 -4.98 2.39 7.71
C ILE A 251 -6.50 2.29 7.79
N ALA A 252 -7.16 3.34 8.29
CA ALA A 252 -8.61 3.47 8.32
C ALA A 252 -9.07 4.48 7.28
N VAL A 253 -9.98 4.07 6.40
CA VAL A 253 -10.65 4.92 5.42
C VAL A 253 -12.12 5.04 5.81
N VAL A 254 -12.62 6.26 5.91
CA VAL A 254 -14.02 6.58 6.17
C VAL A 254 -14.49 7.58 5.13
N MET A 255 -15.57 7.26 4.40
CA MET A 255 -16.15 8.12 3.38
C MET A 255 -17.63 8.37 3.65
N GLY A 256 -18.06 9.63 3.50
CA GLY A 256 -19.46 10.02 3.64
C GLY A 256 -19.96 9.98 5.08
N ALA A 257 -19.18 10.43 6.04
CA ALA A 257 -19.65 10.72 7.39
C ALA A 257 -20.43 12.05 7.42
N ASP A 258 -21.24 12.25 8.47
CA ASP A 258 -22.17 13.38 8.58
C ASP A 258 -21.50 14.69 9.02
N SER A 259 -20.31 14.62 9.62
CA SER A 259 -19.63 15.79 10.18
C SER A 259 -18.11 15.60 10.24
N PRO A 260 -17.35 16.73 10.39
CA PRO A 260 -15.91 16.65 10.62
C PRO A 260 -15.53 15.78 11.82
N LYS A 261 -16.26 15.95 12.94
CA LYS A 261 -16.05 15.13 14.15
C LYS A 261 -16.51 13.69 13.95
N GLY A 262 -17.60 13.48 13.18
CA GLY A 262 -18.09 12.15 12.85
C GLY A 262 -17.05 11.30 12.13
N ARG A 263 -16.40 11.81 11.06
CA ARG A 263 -15.36 11.07 10.35
C ARG A 263 -14.17 10.70 11.25
N GLU A 264 -13.79 11.60 12.18
CA GLU A 264 -12.72 11.35 13.15
C GLU A 264 -13.10 10.23 14.13
N GLN A 265 -14.32 10.29 14.68
CA GLN A 265 -14.83 9.28 15.60
C GLN A 265 -14.92 7.89 14.94
N GLN A 266 -15.40 7.83 13.69
CA GLN A 266 -15.51 6.55 12.99
C GLN A 266 -14.13 5.97 12.65
N ALA A 267 -13.18 6.79 12.20
CA ALA A 267 -11.82 6.35 11.93
C ALA A 267 -11.10 5.91 13.22
N ALA A 268 -11.24 6.66 14.31
CA ALA A 268 -10.69 6.27 15.60
C ALA A 268 -11.26 4.93 16.09
N LYS A 269 -12.57 4.72 15.94
CA LYS A 269 -13.23 3.46 16.32
C LYS A 269 -12.68 2.27 15.54
N LEU A 270 -12.45 2.41 14.22
CA LEU A 270 -11.82 1.38 13.39
C LEU A 270 -10.40 1.08 13.86
N LEU A 271 -9.57 2.12 14.06
CA LEU A 271 -8.17 1.96 14.49
C LEU A 271 -8.08 1.28 15.85
N HIS A 272 -8.84 1.74 16.85
CA HIS A 272 -8.87 1.12 18.17
C HIS A 272 -9.31 -0.35 18.13
N TRP A 273 -10.38 -0.63 17.36
CA TRP A 273 -10.85 -2.01 17.21
C TRP A 273 -9.78 -2.91 16.61
N GLY A 274 -9.08 -2.46 15.56
CA GLY A 274 -8.00 -3.23 14.94
C GLY A 274 -6.82 -3.43 15.88
N GLN A 275 -6.41 -2.38 16.61
CA GLN A 275 -5.32 -2.45 17.57
C GLN A 275 -5.63 -3.40 18.77
N GLN A 276 -6.87 -3.42 19.21
CA GLN A 276 -7.28 -4.27 20.34
C GLN A 276 -7.40 -5.75 19.97
N ASN A 277 -7.82 -6.05 18.73
CA ASN A 277 -8.27 -7.39 18.37
C ASN A 277 -7.33 -8.16 17.44
N PHE A 278 -6.41 -7.49 16.74
CA PHE A 278 -5.52 -8.13 15.77
C PHE A 278 -4.06 -7.92 16.10
N ASP A 279 -3.22 -8.85 15.67
CA ASP A 279 -1.77 -8.72 15.58
C ASP A 279 -1.31 -9.03 14.16
N THR A 280 -0.23 -8.37 13.74
CA THR A 280 0.48 -8.65 12.49
C THR A 280 1.72 -9.44 12.83
N VAL A 281 1.77 -10.70 12.42
CA VAL A 281 2.82 -11.65 12.81
C VAL A 281 3.57 -12.17 11.60
N GLN A 282 4.88 -12.32 11.75
CA GLN A 282 5.71 -13.01 10.77
C GLN A 282 5.47 -14.52 10.92
N VAL A 283 4.83 -15.12 9.92
CA VAL A 283 4.44 -16.53 9.94
C VAL A 283 5.48 -17.44 9.30
N LEU A 284 6.27 -16.91 8.37
CA LEU A 284 7.39 -17.60 7.73
C LEU A 284 8.54 -16.60 7.54
N GLN A 285 9.74 -17.02 7.88
CA GLN A 285 10.95 -16.21 7.72
C GLN A 285 11.76 -16.70 6.52
N LYS A 286 12.28 -15.75 5.74
CA LYS A 286 13.20 -16.04 4.63
C LYS A 286 14.35 -16.97 5.08
N GLY A 287 14.54 -18.06 4.35
CA GLY A 287 15.58 -19.04 4.63
C GLY A 287 15.32 -19.97 5.81
N GLN A 288 14.16 -19.84 6.48
CA GLN A 288 13.74 -20.76 7.55
C GLN A 288 13.52 -22.16 6.97
N ASN A 289 14.19 -23.14 7.56
CA ASN A 289 13.95 -24.55 7.21
C ASN A 289 12.57 -24.98 7.75
N VAL A 290 11.63 -25.26 6.86
CA VAL A 290 10.28 -25.78 7.18
C VAL A 290 10.17 -27.28 7.00
N GLY A 291 11.15 -27.92 6.33
CA GLY A 291 11.20 -29.34 6.11
C GLY A 291 12.47 -29.77 5.38
N THR A 292 12.77 -31.04 5.46
CA THR A 292 13.92 -31.65 4.77
C THR A 292 13.42 -32.88 4.04
N GLU A 293 13.73 -32.95 2.75
CA GLU A 293 13.29 -34.02 1.87
C GLU A 293 14.47 -34.78 1.28
N ARG A 294 14.25 -36.03 0.90
CA ARG A 294 15.22 -36.79 0.11
C ARG A 294 15.33 -36.16 -1.28
N ILE A 295 16.57 -36.10 -1.77
CA ILE A 295 16.84 -35.74 -3.17
C ILE A 295 17.62 -36.86 -3.84
N TRP A 296 17.16 -37.27 -5.02
CA TRP A 296 17.72 -38.38 -5.79
C TRP A 296 18.81 -37.88 -6.74
N TYR A 297 19.79 -38.72 -7.02
CA TYR A 297 20.88 -38.50 -7.98
C TYR A 297 21.79 -37.28 -7.65
N GLY A 298 21.74 -36.81 -6.42
CA GLY A 298 22.49 -35.67 -5.93
C GLY A 298 23.86 -35.98 -5.35
N ASP A 299 24.66 -34.92 -5.14
CA ASP A 299 25.90 -34.97 -4.36
C ASP A 299 25.62 -34.93 -2.83
N LYS A 300 24.35 -34.75 -2.45
CA LYS A 300 23.80 -34.89 -1.09
C LYS A 300 22.53 -35.74 -1.16
N GLU A 301 22.19 -36.39 -0.05
CA GLU A 301 21.00 -37.26 0.06
C GLU A 301 19.73 -36.46 0.45
N GLN A 302 19.90 -35.28 1.02
CA GLN A 302 18.78 -34.47 1.56
C GLN A 302 18.94 -33.02 1.13
N ILE A 303 17.78 -32.35 0.97
CA ILE A 303 17.68 -30.94 0.67
C ILE A 303 16.75 -30.25 1.67
N LYS A 304 17.15 -29.05 2.13
CA LYS A 304 16.33 -28.22 3.00
C LYS A 304 15.37 -27.39 2.17
N LEU A 305 14.14 -27.30 2.66
CA LEU A 305 13.04 -26.58 2.04
C LEU A 305 12.57 -25.44 2.94
N GLY A 306 12.12 -24.35 2.35
CA GLY A 306 11.66 -23.17 3.07
C GLY A 306 11.03 -22.12 2.17
N THR A 307 11.24 -20.86 2.50
CA THR A 307 10.78 -19.70 1.71
C THR A 307 11.93 -18.79 1.33
N ASP A 308 11.81 -18.08 0.19
CA ASP A 308 12.79 -17.11 -0.32
C ASP A 308 12.53 -15.68 0.15
N GLN A 309 11.44 -15.45 0.89
CA GLN A 309 11.06 -14.15 1.43
C GLN A 309 10.31 -14.30 2.76
N ASP A 310 10.15 -13.18 3.48
CA ASP A 310 9.36 -13.11 4.70
C ASP A 310 7.87 -13.04 4.36
N PHE A 311 7.05 -13.77 5.11
CA PHE A 311 5.59 -13.70 5.00
C PHE A 311 4.95 -13.32 6.33
N TRP A 312 3.98 -12.41 6.24
CA TRP A 312 3.27 -11.84 7.37
C TRP A 312 1.77 -12.07 7.21
N LEU A 313 1.08 -12.25 8.33
CA LEU A 313 -0.38 -12.29 8.39
C LEU A 313 -0.89 -11.37 9.50
N ALA A 314 -2.00 -10.70 9.22
CA ALA A 314 -2.80 -10.04 10.24
C ALA A 314 -3.86 -11.02 10.72
N LEU A 315 -3.81 -11.38 12.01
CA LEU A 315 -4.65 -12.40 12.62
C LEU A 315 -5.33 -11.87 13.87
N PRO A 316 -6.54 -12.36 14.22
CA PRO A 316 -7.08 -12.15 15.54
C PRO A 316 -6.09 -12.64 16.61
N LYS A 317 -5.88 -11.85 17.67
CA LYS A 317 -4.89 -12.15 18.73
C LYS A 317 -5.05 -13.54 19.32
N ALA A 318 -6.30 -14.00 19.49
CA ALA A 318 -6.62 -15.31 20.03
C ALA A 318 -6.23 -16.48 19.09
N GLU A 319 -5.97 -16.21 17.80
CA GLU A 319 -5.69 -17.22 16.78
C GLU A 319 -4.20 -17.37 16.49
N VAL A 320 -3.38 -16.39 16.83
CA VAL A 320 -1.93 -16.36 16.52
C VAL A 320 -1.21 -17.65 16.95
N SER A 321 -1.48 -18.14 18.15
CA SER A 321 -0.83 -19.36 18.71
C SER A 321 -1.34 -20.67 18.10
N ARG A 322 -2.41 -20.63 17.31
CA ARG A 322 -3.05 -21.81 16.73
C ARG A 322 -2.57 -22.13 15.34
N ILE A 323 -1.84 -21.19 14.69
CA ILE A 323 -1.37 -21.32 13.32
C ILE A 323 -0.37 -22.47 13.20
N LYS A 324 -0.62 -23.36 12.26
CA LYS A 324 0.26 -24.50 11.92
C LYS A 324 0.59 -24.47 10.42
N ALA A 325 1.84 -24.75 10.09
CA ALA A 325 2.30 -24.89 8.72
C ALA A 325 2.32 -26.36 8.29
N LYS A 326 1.87 -26.64 7.07
CA LYS A 326 2.08 -27.92 6.37
C LYS A 326 2.55 -27.59 4.96
N TYR A 327 3.33 -28.47 4.35
CA TYR A 327 3.73 -28.30 2.96
C TYR A 327 3.43 -29.55 2.13
N VAL A 328 3.30 -29.33 0.83
CA VAL A 328 3.10 -30.39 -0.18
C VAL A 328 4.06 -30.10 -1.33
N LEU A 329 4.73 -31.15 -1.81
CA LEU A 329 5.58 -31.07 -2.99
C LEU A 329 4.74 -31.12 -4.28
N ASP A 330 5.15 -30.37 -5.30
CA ASP A 330 4.53 -30.41 -6.64
C ASP A 330 4.80 -31.78 -7.34
N LYS A 331 5.91 -32.43 -6.97
CA LYS A 331 6.29 -33.78 -7.45
C LYS A 331 6.60 -34.67 -6.26
N LYS A 332 6.31 -35.96 -6.39
CA LYS A 332 6.57 -36.94 -5.35
C LYS A 332 8.06 -37.00 -4.97
N ASP A 333 8.93 -36.92 -5.96
CA ASP A 333 10.37 -37.06 -5.79
C ASP A 333 11.11 -35.80 -6.30
N LEU A 334 12.14 -35.41 -5.56
CA LEU A 334 13.07 -34.36 -5.96
C LEU A 334 14.36 -34.99 -6.52
N GLU A 335 14.82 -34.47 -7.65
CA GLU A 335 15.98 -34.96 -8.35
C GLU A 335 17.03 -33.86 -8.59
N ALA A 336 18.29 -34.21 -8.43
CA ALA A 336 19.41 -33.34 -8.76
C ALA A 336 19.74 -33.38 -10.28
N PRO A 337 20.20 -32.27 -10.88
CA PRO A 337 20.58 -31.02 -10.21
C PRO A 337 19.38 -30.14 -9.92
N ILE A 338 19.40 -29.44 -8.80
CA ILE A 338 18.38 -28.47 -8.42
C ILE A 338 19.05 -27.19 -7.92
N ALA A 339 18.54 -26.03 -8.31
CA ALA A 339 19.05 -24.74 -7.89
C ALA A 339 18.48 -24.29 -6.54
N ALA A 340 19.19 -23.43 -5.82
CA ALA A 340 18.60 -22.72 -4.69
C ALA A 340 17.46 -21.80 -5.13
N ASN A 341 16.49 -21.56 -4.25
CA ASN A 341 15.27 -20.77 -4.50
C ASN A 341 14.41 -21.29 -5.67
N GLN A 342 14.56 -22.55 -6.05
CA GLN A 342 13.65 -23.17 -7.01
C GLN A 342 12.36 -23.59 -6.32
N ARG A 343 11.20 -23.18 -6.87
CA ARG A 343 9.90 -23.61 -6.37
C ARG A 343 9.74 -25.12 -6.58
N VAL A 344 9.34 -25.81 -5.51
CA VAL A 344 9.14 -27.27 -5.49
C VAL A 344 7.82 -27.69 -4.88
N GLY A 345 7.01 -26.75 -4.43
CA GLY A 345 5.72 -27.05 -3.80
C GLY A 345 5.05 -25.83 -3.21
N GLU A 346 4.19 -26.08 -2.23
CA GLU A 346 3.39 -25.07 -1.54
C GLU A 346 3.41 -25.32 -0.03
N ILE A 347 3.47 -24.23 0.74
CA ILE A 347 3.25 -24.21 2.19
C ILE A 347 1.86 -23.68 2.43
N SER A 348 1.03 -24.43 3.15
CA SER A 348 -0.28 -23.97 3.60
C SER A 348 -0.27 -23.71 5.10
N LEU A 349 -0.78 -22.55 5.52
CA LEU A 349 -1.00 -22.23 6.93
C LEU A 349 -2.44 -22.52 7.32
N TYR A 350 -2.61 -23.09 8.50
CA TYR A 350 -3.90 -23.53 9.03
C TYR A 350 -4.18 -22.89 10.39
N ASP A 351 -5.42 -22.43 10.59
CA ASP A 351 -6.03 -22.23 11.90
C ASP A 351 -7.06 -23.37 12.14
N GLY A 352 -6.70 -24.35 12.95
CA GLY A 352 -7.46 -25.61 13.02
C GLY A 352 -7.48 -26.30 11.67
N ASP A 353 -8.68 -26.51 11.11
CA ASP A 353 -8.87 -27.14 9.78
C ASP A 353 -9.00 -26.10 8.64
N LYS A 354 -9.05 -24.81 8.97
CA LYS A 354 -9.20 -23.74 7.97
C LYS A 354 -7.84 -23.32 7.45
N VAL A 355 -7.69 -23.25 6.12
CA VAL A 355 -6.51 -22.66 5.48
C VAL A 355 -6.60 -21.14 5.58
N VAL A 356 -5.53 -20.51 6.09
CA VAL A 356 -5.41 -19.06 6.26
C VAL A 356 -4.32 -18.42 5.38
N GLY A 357 -3.61 -19.24 4.59
CA GLY A 357 -2.65 -18.73 3.62
C GLY A 357 -1.95 -19.83 2.84
N HIS A 358 -1.52 -19.50 1.62
CA HIS A 358 -0.73 -20.35 0.72
C HIS A 358 0.52 -19.61 0.30
N TYR A 359 1.68 -20.27 0.38
CA TYR A 359 2.98 -19.68 0.11
C TYR A 359 3.86 -20.61 -0.70
N PRO A 360 4.75 -20.12 -1.56
CA PRO A 360 5.65 -20.96 -2.32
C PRO A 360 6.63 -21.69 -1.40
N LEU A 361 6.79 -22.99 -1.60
CA LEU A 361 7.86 -23.80 -1.02
C LEU A 361 9.03 -23.82 -2.00
N VAL A 362 10.21 -23.42 -1.54
CA VAL A 362 11.42 -23.40 -2.35
C VAL A 362 12.56 -24.16 -1.70
N THR A 363 13.53 -24.56 -2.51
CA THR A 363 14.80 -25.12 -2.06
C THR A 363 15.66 -24.04 -1.42
N LEU A 364 16.28 -24.33 -0.27
CA LEU A 364 17.16 -23.36 0.43
C LEU A 364 18.62 -23.42 -0.01
N GLU A 365 18.99 -24.45 -0.78
CA GLU A 365 20.35 -24.68 -1.27
C GLU A 365 20.33 -25.31 -2.66
N SER A 366 21.44 -25.22 -3.35
CA SER A 366 21.66 -25.95 -4.62
C SER A 366 22.25 -27.32 -4.35
N ILE A 367 21.78 -28.33 -5.08
CA ILE A 367 22.34 -29.69 -5.07
C ILE A 367 22.79 -30.01 -6.49
N ASN A 368 24.04 -30.41 -6.66
CA ASN A 368 24.60 -30.83 -7.94
C ASN A 368 24.36 -32.32 -8.19
N LYS A 369 24.59 -32.76 -9.43
CA LYS A 369 24.56 -34.19 -9.76
C LYS A 369 25.63 -34.93 -8.97
N GLY A 370 25.25 -36.03 -8.35
CA GLY A 370 26.14 -36.94 -7.65
C GLY A 370 27.09 -37.69 -8.58
N GLY A 371 28.11 -38.29 -8.00
CA GLY A 371 29.06 -39.14 -8.70
C GLY A 371 28.38 -40.38 -9.31
N VAL A 372 29.07 -41.07 -10.22
CA VAL A 372 28.52 -42.26 -10.93
C VAL A 372 28.03 -43.33 -9.96
N PHE A 373 28.77 -43.60 -8.89
CA PHE A 373 28.40 -44.62 -7.89
C PHE A 373 27.18 -44.22 -7.07
N SER A 374 27.08 -42.95 -6.64
CA SER A 374 25.90 -42.44 -5.93
C SER A 374 24.66 -42.55 -6.79
N ARG A 375 24.75 -42.12 -8.04
CA ARG A 375 23.62 -42.19 -8.99
C ARG A 375 23.17 -43.62 -9.32
N MET A 376 24.11 -44.55 -9.38
CA MET A 376 23.81 -46.00 -9.63
C MET A 376 23.13 -46.60 -8.39
N SER A 377 23.55 -46.26 -7.18
CA SER A 377 22.89 -46.61 -5.95
C SER A 377 21.46 -46.07 -5.88
N ASP A 378 21.29 -44.79 -6.20
CA ASP A 378 19.98 -44.13 -6.21
C ASP A 378 19.05 -44.77 -7.25
N TYR A 379 19.53 -45.09 -8.43
CA TYR A 379 18.75 -45.77 -9.47
C TYR A 379 18.18 -47.13 -8.97
N LEU A 380 19.03 -47.92 -8.28
CA LEU A 380 18.60 -49.20 -7.74
C LEU A 380 17.56 -49.08 -6.61
N HIS A 381 17.56 -47.99 -5.85
CA HIS A 381 16.62 -47.78 -4.75
C HIS A 381 15.35 -46.98 -5.14
N HIS A 382 15.37 -46.28 -6.26
CA HIS A 382 14.25 -45.45 -6.72
C HIS A 382 13.36 -46.15 -7.74
N GLU A 383 13.98 -46.98 -8.63
CA GLU A 383 13.27 -47.62 -9.76
C GLU A 383 12.89 -49.08 -9.50
N LEU A 384 13.44 -49.70 -8.46
CA LEU A 384 13.14 -51.08 -8.04
C LEU A 384 12.39 -51.12 -6.71
#